data_21ad9061b50a33a4d6c5bc40cf4f4c59
#
_entry.id   21ad9061b50a33a4d6c5bc40cf4f4c59
#
_cell.length_a   1.000
_cell.length_b   1.000
_cell.length_c   1.000
_cell.angle_alpha   90.00
_cell.angle_beta   90.00
_cell.angle_gamma   90.00
#
_symmetry.space_group_name_H-M   'P 1'
#
loop_
_entity.id
_entity.type
_entity.pdbx_description
1 polymer ?
#
loop_
_entity_poly.entity_id
_entity_poly.type
_entity_poly.pdbx_seq_one_letter_code
_entity_poly.pdbx_strand_id
1 'polypeptide(L)'
;MQDRKRGTVRDLRRENRAAILWSLYLGQAHSRQELSAATGLSAASVTNVIRELLHEGIVIETGLAGSDGGRPRAMLGMNPEYGYVIGVDIGETRTRVELFDLTMTERARAQYPLDRAAEHDVDVIVAQIVAGLNAVLADSGVDTGSVLGVGIGVPGIIERGSEVLVHGQAYGWDAVPLERRLRAHTSLPLRFDNGAKTMGRAELWFGTGRGARNAVIVLIGSGVGASVISGGAIYQGATSSAAEFGHVPVVVNGRKCRCGSAGCLEAYVGAAAILERYGRPMSADDQELALAELIGAADTSPLAAAVLQETAHYLGAGIGTLVNLFNPERVILGGWAGLLLGARLLPEIRESARQHSLRHLFAASTVGLGQLGPSAVALGAATLPVESFLDGK
;
A
#
# COMPACT_ATOMS: atom_id res chain seq x y z
N MET A 1 -29.31 14.75 -10.45
CA MET A 1 -28.82 16.02 -11.01
C MET A 1 -28.08 16.71 -9.87
N GLN A 2 -26.75 16.51 -9.79
CA GLN A 2 -25.94 17.20 -8.79
C GLN A 2 -25.69 18.63 -9.26
N ASP A 3 -26.06 19.56 -8.42
CA ASP A 3 -25.85 21.00 -8.59
C ASP A 3 -24.34 21.26 -8.77
N ARG A 4 -23.88 21.59 -9.98
CA ARG A 4 -22.50 22.06 -10.23
C ARG A 4 -22.33 23.40 -9.50
N LYS A 5 -21.82 23.41 -8.28
CA LYS A 5 -21.30 24.63 -7.66
C LYS A 5 -20.34 25.27 -8.67
N ARG A 6 -20.64 26.51 -9.07
CA ARG A 6 -19.74 27.35 -9.89
C ARG A 6 -18.45 27.51 -9.09
N GLY A 7 -17.38 26.83 -9.51
CA GLY A 7 -16.06 26.95 -8.89
C GLY A 7 -15.59 28.40 -8.98
N THR A 8 -14.99 28.92 -7.94
CA THR A 8 -14.37 30.25 -7.94
C THR A 8 -13.07 30.23 -8.74
N VAL A 9 -12.55 31.41 -9.13
CA VAL A 9 -11.21 31.51 -9.75
C VAL A 9 -10.14 30.87 -8.90
N ARG A 10 -10.30 30.91 -7.57
CA ARG A 10 -9.38 30.25 -6.61
C ARG A 10 -9.46 28.72 -6.71
N ASP A 11 -10.65 28.18 -6.89
CA ASP A 11 -10.83 26.71 -7.04
C ASP A 11 -10.20 26.22 -8.34
N LEU A 12 -10.43 26.92 -9.45
CA LEU A 12 -9.79 26.60 -10.75
C LEU A 12 -8.26 26.67 -10.68
N ARG A 13 -7.71 27.64 -9.94
CA ARG A 13 -6.27 27.78 -9.78
C ARG A 13 -5.70 26.60 -8.97
N ARG A 14 -6.39 26.18 -7.90
CA ARG A 14 -6.02 25.00 -7.11
C ARG A 14 -6.09 23.72 -7.93
N GLU A 15 -7.16 23.52 -8.71
CA GLU A 15 -7.32 22.36 -9.59
C GLU A 15 -6.22 22.31 -10.66
N ASN A 16 -5.90 23.43 -11.31
CA ASN A 16 -4.82 23.48 -12.30
C ASN A 16 -3.45 23.16 -11.68
N ARG A 17 -3.19 23.67 -10.47
CA ARG A 17 -1.97 23.40 -9.71
C ARG A 17 -1.88 21.91 -9.37
N ALA A 18 -2.95 21.32 -8.83
CA ALA A 18 -3.00 19.90 -8.50
C ALA A 18 -2.78 19.04 -9.75
N ALA A 19 -3.44 19.33 -10.88
CA ALA A 19 -3.27 18.59 -12.13
C ALA A 19 -1.80 18.58 -12.61
N ILE A 20 -1.12 19.71 -12.52
CA ILE A 20 0.32 19.81 -12.90
C ILE A 20 1.18 19.02 -11.91
N LEU A 21 0.96 19.18 -10.60
CA LEU A 21 1.73 18.47 -9.57
C LEU A 21 1.56 16.94 -9.70
N TRP A 22 0.33 16.47 -9.90
CA TRP A 22 0.06 15.05 -10.16
C TRP A 22 0.76 14.53 -11.42
N SER A 23 0.74 15.31 -12.50
CA SER A 23 1.42 14.91 -13.74
C SER A 23 2.93 14.79 -13.54
N LEU A 24 3.55 15.76 -12.83
CA LEU A 24 4.98 15.72 -12.51
C LEU A 24 5.33 14.59 -11.55
N TYR A 25 4.48 14.32 -10.58
CA TYR A 25 4.75 13.34 -9.52
C TYR A 25 4.68 11.90 -10.02
N LEU A 26 3.65 11.53 -10.77
CA LEU A 26 3.46 10.17 -11.29
C LEU A 26 4.19 9.93 -12.63
N GLY A 27 4.59 11.00 -13.31
CA GLY A 27 5.33 10.96 -14.56
C GLY A 27 6.84 10.89 -14.35
N GLN A 28 7.54 10.88 -15.46
CA GLN A 28 8.95 11.26 -15.49
C GLN A 28 9.03 12.77 -15.68
N ALA A 29 10.25 13.35 -15.66
CA ALA A 29 10.42 14.77 -15.92
C ALA A 29 9.72 15.21 -17.22
N HIS A 30 8.98 16.33 -17.14
CA HIS A 30 8.16 16.83 -18.23
C HIS A 30 8.59 18.22 -18.68
N SER A 31 8.54 18.47 -19.99
CA SER A 31 8.55 19.83 -20.51
C SER A 31 7.19 20.52 -20.33
N ARG A 32 7.14 21.86 -20.37
CA ARG A 32 5.88 22.60 -20.29
C ARG A 32 4.87 22.21 -21.38
N GLN A 33 5.37 21.78 -22.55
CA GLN A 33 4.51 21.32 -23.64
C GLN A 33 3.87 19.96 -23.32
N GLU A 34 4.63 19.02 -22.77
CA GLU A 34 4.13 17.71 -22.36
C GLU A 34 3.12 17.85 -21.23
N LEU A 35 3.36 18.75 -20.26
CA LEU A 35 2.39 19.07 -19.20
C LEU A 35 1.09 19.61 -19.76
N SER A 36 1.15 20.50 -20.77
CA SER A 36 -0.05 21.02 -21.43
C SER A 36 -0.85 19.90 -22.11
N ALA A 37 -0.15 19.00 -22.80
CA ALA A 37 -0.79 17.84 -23.43
C ALA A 37 -1.39 16.85 -22.41
N ALA A 38 -0.66 16.55 -21.34
CA ALA A 38 -1.09 15.57 -20.30
C ALA A 38 -2.25 16.10 -19.46
N THR A 39 -2.26 17.40 -19.13
CA THR A 39 -3.28 18.01 -18.25
C THR A 39 -4.46 18.62 -19.00
N GLY A 40 -4.35 18.84 -20.32
CA GLY A 40 -5.34 19.58 -21.11
C GLY A 40 -5.38 21.09 -20.82
N LEU A 41 -4.45 21.62 -20.02
CA LEU A 41 -4.36 23.04 -19.70
C LEU A 41 -3.71 23.85 -20.82
N SER A 42 -4.09 25.10 -20.97
CA SER A 42 -3.46 26.02 -21.94
C SER A 42 -1.96 26.22 -21.61
N ALA A 43 -1.12 26.43 -22.61
CA ALA A 43 0.30 26.74 -22.44
C ALA A 43 0.56 27.93 -21.51
N ALA A 44 -0.34 28.95 -21.54
CA ALA A 44 -0.28 30.10 -20.64
C ALA A 44 -0.55 29.70 -19.19
N SER A 45 -1.57 28.86 -18.94
CA SER A 45 -1.88 28.33 -17.59
C SER A 45 -0.72 27.51 -17.04
N VAL A 46 -0.18 26.57 -17.83
CA VAL A 46 0.98 25.77 -17.45
C VAL A 46 2.18 26.64 -17.10
N THR A 47 2.49 27.65 -17.97
CA THR A 47 3.62 28.54 -17.73
C THR A 47 3.49 29.34 -16.44
N ASN A 48 2.28 29.83 -16.12
CA ASN A 48 2.03 30.57 -14.89
C ASN A 48 2.18 29.70 -13.65
N VAL A 49 1.54 28.52 -13.63
CA VAL A 49 1.63 27.60 -12.50
C VAL A 49 3.07 27.10 -12.30
N ILE A 50 3.77 26.72 -13.35
CA ILE A 50 5.17 26.26 -13.25
C ILE A 50 6.08 27.38 -12.72
N ARG A 51 5.85 28.64 -13.10
CA ARG A 51 6.64 29.77 -12.55
C ARG A 51 6.43 29.89 -11.04
N GLU A 52 5.19 29.75 -10.57
CA GLU A 52 4.89 29.75 -9.13
C GLU A 52 5.58 28.58 -8.42
N LEU A 53 5.45 27.36 -8.95
CA LEU A 53 6.04 26.15 -8.36
C LEU A 53 7.58 26.18 -8.33
N LEU A 54 8.23 26.76 -9.35
CA LEU A 54 9.69 27.00 -9.36
C LEU A 54 10.10 28.04 -8.31
N HIS A 55 9.30 29.12 -8.17
CA HIS A 55 9.57 30.15 -7.17
C HIS A 55 9.40 29.63 -5.73
N GLU A 56 8.43 28.76 -5.52
CA GLU A 56 8.19 28.09 -4.24
C GLU A 56 9.22 26.98 -3.96
N GLY A 57 10.02 26.57 -4.95
CA GLY A 57 11.02 25.51 -4.82
C GLY A 57 10.45 24.08 -4.85
N ILE A 58 9.14 23.90 -5.10
CA ILE A 58 8.48 22.59 -5.19
C ILE A 58 8.92 21.83 -6.44
N VAL A 59 9.13 22.56 -7.52
CA VAL A 59 9.57 22.05 -8.82
C VAL A 59 10.95 22.60 -9.14
N ILE A 60 11.79 21.78 -9.78
CA ILE A 60 13.13 22.17 -10.26
C ILE A 60 13.28 21.82 -11.73
N GLU A 61 14.21 22.49 -12.40
CA GLU A 61 14.68 22.09 -13.73
C GLU A 61 15.68 20.94 -13.58
N THR A 62 15.36 19.78 -14.18
CA THR A 62 16.15 18.54 -14.05
C THR A 62 17.12 18.31 -15.21
N GLY A 63 17.12 19.19 -16.20
CA GLY A 63 17.98 19.12 -17.37
C GLY A 63 17.32 19.64 -18.64
N LEU A 64 17.94 19.33 -19.77
CA LEU A 64 17.46 19.70 -21.10
C LEU A 64 17.16 18.42 -21.89
N ALA A 65 15.96 18.34 -22.48
CA ALA A 65 15.68 17.28 -23.47
C ALA A 65 16.26 17.69 -24.83
N GLY A 66 16.89 16.72 -25.50
CA GLY A 66 17.32 16.88 -26.89
C GLY A 66 16.15 17.23 -27.79
N SER A 67 16.36 18.07 -28.78
CA SER A 67 15.35 18.40 -29.80
C SER A 67 15.85 17.96 -31.17
N ASP A 68 14.99 17.30 -31.93
CA ASP A 68 15.24 17.02 -33.36
C ASP A 68 15.12 18.36 -34.15
N GLY A 69 16.19 19.17 -34.09
CA GLY A 69 16.30 20.42 -34.87
C GLY A 69 15.65 21.67 -34.26
N GLY A 70 15.18 21.65 -32.99
CA GLY A 70 14.62 22.80 -32.28
C GLY A 70 15.47 23.25 -31.06
N ARG A 71 15.01 24.32 -30.36
CA ARG A 71 15.66 24.76 -29.11
C ARG A 71 15.48 23.70 -28.02
N PRO A 72 16.57 23.32 -27.27
CA PRO A 72 16.47 22.40 -26.16
C PRO A 72 15.37 22.81 -25.16
N ARG A 73 14.61 21.85 -24.65
CA ARG A 73 13.50 22.08 -23.73
C ARG A 73 13.92 21.81 -22.30
N ALA A 74 13.67 22.76 -21.40
CA ALA A 74 13.87 22.51 -19.96
C ALA A 74 12.89 21.45 -19.48
N MET A 75 13.44 20.41 -18.86
CA MET A 75 12.67 19.34 -18.20
C MET A 75 12.46 19.73 -16.75
N LEU A 76 11.26 19.46 -16.25
CA LEU A 76 10.78 19.83 -14.92
C LEU A 76 10.51 18.57 -14.11
N GLY A 77 10.88 18.57 -12.84
CA GLY A 77 10.61 17.46 -11.90
C GLY A 77 10.31 18.00 -10.52
N MET A 78 9.81 17.14 -9.66
CA MET A 78 9.64 17.45 -8.24
C MET A 78 11.01 17.67 -7.60
N ASN A 79 11.09 18.64 -6.68
CA ASN A 79 12.30 18.84 -5.87
C ASN A 79 12.32 17.81 -4.73
N PRO A 80 13.28 16.87 -4.69
CA PRO A 80 13.35 15.86 -3.64
C PRO A 80 13.53 16.46 -2.24
N GLU A 81 14.20 17.60 -2.15
CA GLU A 81 14.54 18.24 -0.87
C GLU A 81 13.49 19.26 -0.40
N TYR A 82 12.41 19.46 -1.16
CA TYR A 82 11.36 20.41 -0.78
C TYR A 82 10.64 19.99 0.50
N GLY A 83 10.48 18.69 0.72
CA GLY A 83 9.82 18.16 1.90
C GLY A 83 10.00 16.66 2.01
N TYR A 84 9.67 16.14 3.18
CA TYR A 84 9.82 14.74 3.52
C TYR A 84 8.49 14.18 4.03
N VAL A 85 8.32 12.88 3.89
CA VAL A 85 7.15 12.17 4.40
C VAL A 85 7.57 10.91 5.13
N ILE A 86 6.81 10.54 6.16
CA ILE A 86 7.09 9.34 6.91
C ILE A 86 5.97 8.33 6.66
N GLY A 87 6.35 7.10 6.36
CA GLY A 87 5.44 5.96 6.27
C GLY A 87 5.63 5.03 7.46
N VAL A 88 4.52 4.64 8.06
CA VAL A 88 4.48 3.67 9.17
C VAL A 88 3.67 2.46 8.73
N ASP A 89 4.25 1.28 8.90
CA ASP A 89 3.59 -0.01 8.76
C ASP A 89 3.44 -0.65 10.14
N ILE A 90 2.21 -0.76 10.62
CA ILE A 90 1.89 -1.53 11.81
C ILE A 90 1.59 -2.95 11.37
N GLY A 91 2.62 -3.79 11.29
CA GLY A 91 2.51 -5.20 10.93
C GLY A 91 2.38 -6.09 12.16
N GLU A 92 1.85 -7.30 12.00
CA GLU A 92 1.61 -8.23 13.12
C GLU A 92 2.89 -8.80 13.77
N THR A 93 4.02 -8.68 13.11
CA THR A 93 5.32 -9.17 13.61
C THR A 93 6.29 -8.05 13.94
N ARG A 94 6.05 -6.85 13.44
CA ARG A 94 6.93 -5.70 13.61
C ARG A 94 6.22 -4.40 13.27
N THR A 95 6.65 -3.31 13.91
CA THR A 95 6.35 -1.95 13.48
C THR A 95 7.53 -1.41 12.66
N ARG A 96 7.26 -0.85 11.48
CA ARG A 96 8.26 -0.28 10.60
C ARG A 96 7.97 1.20 10.37
N VAL A 97 8.99 2.04 10.46
CA VAL A 97 8.92 3.49 10.21
C VAL A 97 10.00 3.84 9.20
N GLU A 98 9.61 4.46 8.09
CA GLU A 98 10.52 4.81 6.99
C GLU A 98 10.29 6.27 6.61
N LEU A 99 11.39 7.02 6.47
CA LEU A 99 11.37 8.42 6.02
C LEU A 99 11.79 8.47 4.56
N PHE A 100 11.02 9.19 3.77
CA PHE A 100 11.23 9.38 2.33
C PHE A 100 11.33 10.87 2.00
N ASP A 101 12.11 11.19 0.98
CA ASP A 101 12.01 12.49 0.34
C ASP A 101 10.75 12.59 -0.55
N LEU A 102 10.50 13.77 -1.12
CA LEU A 102 9.29 13.99 -1.93
C LEU A 102 9.26 13.14 -3.23
N THR A 103 10.38 12.57 -3.66
CA THR A 103 10.44 11.62 -4.79
C THR A 103 10.32 10.15 -4.36
N MET A 104 10.02 9.90 -3.08
CA MET A 104 9.90 8.57 -2.46
C MET A 104 11.20 7.77 -2.45
N THR A 105 12.34 8.47 -2.43
CA THR A 105 13.62 7.85 -2.10
C THR A 105 13.76 7.73 -0.59
N GLU A 106 14.00 6.51 -0.10
CA GLU A 106 14.20 6.26 1.32
C GLU A 106 15.45 6.97 1.85
N ARG A 107 15.32 7.68 2.97
CA ARG A 107 16.40 8.43 3.64
C ARG A 107 16.81 7.82 4.97
N ALA A 108 15.87 7.23 5.70
CA ALA A 108 16.12 6.54 6.96
C ALA A 108 15.04 5.51 7.24
N ARG A 109 15.39 4.51 8.08
CA ARG A 109 14.49 3.43 8.46
C ARG A 109 14.71 3.02 9.91
N ALA A 110 13.61 2.77 10.62
CA ALA A 110 13.61 2.13 11.93
C ALA A 110 12.61 0.97 11.95
N GLN A 111 12.93 -0.09 12.67
CA GLN A 111 12.08 -1.28 12.75
C GLN A 111 12.14 -1.86 14.16
N TYR A 112 10.97 -2.22 14.70
CA TYR A 112 10.81 -2.77 16.03
C TYR A 112 10.02 -4.07 15.96
N PRO A 113 10.53 -5.18 16.50
CA PRO A 113 9.79 -6.42 16.57
C PRO A 113 8.60 -6.28 17.52
N LEU A 114 7.53 -7.00 17.23
CA LEU A 114 6.37 -7.14 18.11
C LEU A 114 6.38 -8.54 18.70
N ASP A 115 6.40 -8.61 20.04
CA ASP A 115 6.24 -9.87 20.75
C ASP A 115 4.76 -10.27 20.72
N ARG A 116 4.47 -11.41 20.10
CA ARG A 116 3.11 -11.95 20.01
C ARG A 116 2.60 -12.50 21.34
N ALA A 117 3.48 -12.80 22.30
CA ALA A 117 3.11 -13.25 23.65
C ALA A 117 2.63 -12.09 24.53
N ALA A 118 3.08 -10.87 24.29
CA ALA A 118 2.46 -9.67 24.82
C ALA A 118 1.24 -9.37 23.94
N GLU A 119 0.02 -9.51 24.48
CA GLU A 119 -1.19 -8.98 23.86
C GLU A 119 -0.83 -7.64 23.23
N HIS A 120 -1.22 -7.42 21.96
CA HIS A 120 -0.78 -6.25 21.19
C HIS A 120 -1.30 -4.95 21.84
N ASP A 121 -0.68 -4.61 22.97
CA ASP A 121 -1.00 -3.40 23.73
C ASP A 121 -0.79 -2.17 22.85
N VAL A 122 -1.81 -1.39 22.73
CA VAL A 122 -1.79 -0.17 21.94
C VAL A 122 -0.70 0.78 22.40
N ASP A 123 -0.36 0.79 23.69
CA ASP A 123 0.68 1.68 24.24
C ASP A 123 2.08 1.23 23.81
N VAL A 124 2.33 -0.06 23.64
CA VAL A 124 3.56 -0.60 23.05
C VAL A 124 3.69 -0.15 21.58
N ILE A 125 2.62 -0.28 20.81
CA ILE A 125 2.61 0.14 19.40
C ILE A 125 2.85 1.66 19.28
N VAL A 126 2.16 2.45 20.09
CA VAL A 126 2.36 3.92 20.13
C VAL A 126 3.80 4.26 20.49
N ALA A 127 4.38 3.62 21.52
CA ALA A 127 5.77 3.83 21.91
C ALA A 127 6.76 3.47 20.78
N GLN A 128 6.55 2.37 20.08
CA GLN A 128 7.38 1.98 18.93
C GLN A 128 7.27 2.96 17.76
N ILE A 129 6.06 3.44 17.44
CA ILE A 129 5.87 4.48 16.42
C ILE A 129 6.62 5.74 16.79
N VAL A 130 6.45 6.23 18.04
CA VAL A 130 7.13 7.45 18.51
C VAL A 130 8.66 7.28 18.50
N ALA A 131 9.16 6.14 18.97
CA ALA A 131 10.59 5.83 18.90
C ALA A 131 11.09 5.81 17.45
N GLY A 132 10.32 5.22 16.54
CA GLY A 132 10.63 5.17 15.12
C GLY A 132 10.64 6.55 14.45
N LEU A 133 9.65 7.40 14.75
CA LEU A 133 9.62 8.80 14.27
C LEU A 133 10.89 9.55 14.69
N ASN A 134 11.26 9.44 15.96
CA ASN A 134 12.46 10.11 16.49
C ASN A 134 13.74 9.54 15.87
N ALA A 135 13.83 8.22 15.69
CA ALA A 135 15.00 7.57 15.10
C ALA A 135 15.22 7.99 13.64
N VAL A 136 14.19 7.94 12.79
CA VAL A 136 14.35 8.30 11.37
C VAL A 136 14.66 9.78 11.17
N LEU A 137 14.15 10.67 12.03
CA LEU A 137 14.50 12.08 12.00
C LEU A 137 15.95 12.32 12.46
N ALA A 138 16.39 11.65 13.52
CA ALA A 138 17.76 11.75 14.01
C ALA A 138 18.77 11.21 13.00
N ASP A 139 18.52 10.03 12.42
CA ASP A 139 19.41 9.34 11.50
C ASP A 139 19.53 10.07 10.15
N SER A 140 18.44 10.69 9.68
CA SER A 140 18.43 11.45 8.43
C SER A 140 18.97 12.87 8.56
N GLY A 141 18.96 13.44 9.76
CA GLY A 141 19.25 14.87 10.00
C GLY A 141 18.18 15.82 9.47
N VAL A 142 17.00 15.31 9.08
CA VAL A 142 15.89 16.10 8.54
C VAL A 142 15.23 16.90 9.66
N ASP A 143 15.04 18.22 9.44
CA ASP A 143 14.27 19.06 10.35
C ASP A 143 12.79 18.63 10.33
N THR A 144 12.20 18.48 11.51
CA THR A 144 10.79 18.16 11.69
C THR A 144 9.86 19.13 10.94
N GLY A 145 10.24 20.42 10.83
CA GLY A 145 9.50 21.43 10.08
C GLY A 145 9.43 21.18 8.58
N SER A 146 10.32 20.34 8.02
CA SER A 146 10.32 19.92 6.62
C SER A 146 9.49 18.67 6.38
N VAL A 147 8.92 18.05 7.42
CA VAL A 147 8.08 16.85 7.27
C VAL A 147 6.64 17.25 6.96
N LEU A 148 6.16 16.90 5.77
CA LEU A 148 4.81 17.20 5.28
C LEU A 148 3.73 16.40 6.03
N GLY A 149 4.08 15.23 6.57
CA GLY A 149 3.19 14.42 7.38
C GLY A 149 3.63 12.97 7.51
N VAL A 150 2.88 12.26 8.32
CA VAL A 150 3.05 10.83 8.61
C VAL A 150 1.83 10.07 8.11
N GLY A 151 2.05 9.11 7.22
CA GLY A 151 1.04 8.13 6.83
C GLY A 151 1.20 6.85 7.63
N ILE A 152 0.10 6.25 8.05
CA ILE A 152 0.09 5.07 8.92
C ILE A 152 -0.80 4.00 8.31
N GLY A 153 -0.20 2.88 7.92
CA GLY A 153 -0.88 1.66 7.54
C GLY A 153 -1.21 0.82 8.77
N VAL A 154 -2.50 0.59 9.00
CA VAL A 154 -2.95 -0.18 10.17
C VAL A 154 -3.53 -1.53 9.75
N PRO A 155 -3.39 -2.59 10.58
CA PRO A 155 -4.06 -3.85 10.34
C PRO A 155 -5.52 -3.76 10.81
N GLY A 156 -6.45 -3.86 9.87
CA GLY A 156 -7.89 -3.83 10.16
C GLY A 156 -8.65 -2.64 9.59
N ILE A 157 -9.80 -2.36 10.17
CA ILE A 157 -10.77 -1.38 9.70
C ILE A 157 -10.53 -0.02 10.36
N ILE A 158 -10.64 1.05 9.57
CA ILE A 158 -10.59 2.43 10.06
C ILE A 158 -11.98 3.03 9.98
N GLU A 159 -12.55 3.30 11.13
CA GLU A 159 -13.79 4.07 11.27
C GLU A 159 -13.45 5.57 11.31
N ARG A 160 -14.04 6.33 10.40
CA ARG A 160 -13.84 7.78 10.28
C ARG A 160 -15.10 8.51 10.74
N GLY A 161 -14.96 9.30 11.80
CA GLY A 161 -16.03 10.12 12.37
C GLY A 161 -15.47 11.41 12.92
N SER A 162 -15.94 11.83 14.11
CA SER A 162 -15.34 12.93 14.88
C SER A 162 -13.93 12.59 15.36
N GLU A 163 -13.60 11.31 15.44
CA GLU A 163 -12.32 10.74 15.80
C GLU A 163 -12.01 9.56 14.85
N VAL A 164 -10.74 9.25 14.64
CA VAL A 164 -10.30 8.06 13.91
C VAL A 164 -10.19 6.89 14.89
N LEU A 165 -11.04 5.87 14.70
CA LEU A 165 -11.03 4.64 15.49
C LEU A 165 -10.53 3.47 14.64
N VAL A 166 -9.74 2.60 15.26
CA VAL A 166 -9.16 1.42 14.60
C VAL A 166 -9.74 0.15 15.22
N HIS A 167 -10.26 -0.74 14.37
CA HIS A 167 -10.74 -2.06 14.73
C HIS A 167 -9.79 -3.09 14.08
N GLY A 168 -8.99 -3.78 14.89
CA GLY A 168 -7.99 -4.73 14.42
C GLY A 168 -8.13 -6.09 15.11
N GLN A 169 -8.81 -7.05 14.47
CA GLN A 169 -9.05 -8.37 15.07
C GLN A 169 -7.73 -9.11 15.41
N ALA A 170 -6.68 -8.91 14.61
CA ALA A 170 -5.36 -9.48 14.86
C ALA A 170 -4.74 -9.03 16.19
N TYR A 171 -5.16 -7.87 16.68
CA TYR A 171 -4.64 -7.23 17.88
C TYR A 171 -5.62 -7.25 19.06
N GLY A 172 -6.84 -7.76 18.86
CA GLY A 172 -7.91 -7.61 19.83
C GLY A 172 -8.37 -6.16 20.00
N TRP A 173 -8.08 -5.29 19.03
CA TRP A 173 -8.47 -3.89 19.10
C TRP A 173 -9.93 -3.70 18.69
N ASP A 174 -10.67 -3.03 19.58
CA ASP A 174 -12.03 -2.58 19.31
C ASP A 174 -12.15 -1.09 19.59
N ALA A 175 -12.43 -0.31 18.55
CA ALA A 175 -12.57 1.15 18.59
C ALA A 175 -11.39 1.90 19.25
N VAL A 176 -10.14 1.51 18.92
CA VAL A 176 -8.94 2.14 19.49
C VAL A 176 -8.71 3.54 18.90
N PRO A 177 -8.66 4.62 19.72
CA PRO A 177 -8.45 5.99 19.26
C PRO A 177 -6.96 6.27 19.01
N LEU A 178 -6.37 5.58 18.03
CA LEU A 178 -4.93 5.58 17.77
C LEU A 178 -4.39 6.99 17.44
N GLU A 179 -5.14 7.78 16.65
CA GLU A 179 -4.75 9.15 16.33
C GLU A 179 -4.61 9.99 17.58
N ARG A 180 -5.60 9.99 18.48
CA ARG A 180 -5.58 10.76 19.73
C ARG A 180 -4.38 10.38 20.59
N ARG A 181 -4.05 9.09 20.70
CA ARG A 181 -2.88 8.62 21.45
C ARG A 181 -1.57 9.14 20.85
N LEU A 182 -1.41 9.07 19.52
CA LEU A 182 -0.22 9.58 18.84
C LEU A 182 -0.10 11.11 18.93
N ARG A 183 -1.22 11.84 18.91
CA ARG A 183 -1.24 13.30 19.06
C ARG A 183 -0.67 13.81 20.38
N ALA A 184 -0.61 12.98 21.41
CA ALA A 184 0.06 13.32 22.67
C ALA A 184 1.60 13.42 22.52
N HIS A 185 2.16 12.86 21.44
CA HIS A 185 3.61 12.73 21.23
C HIS A 185 4.13 13.43 19.97
N THR A 186 3.26 13.81 19.04
CA THR A 186 3.67 14.48 17.80
C THR A 186 2.65 15.50 17.31
N SER A 187 3.14 16.63 16.79
CA SER A 187 2.35 17.64 16.09
C SER A 187 2.30 17.45 14.59
N LEU A 188 3.05 16.48 14.04
CA LEU A 188 3.06 16.19 12.60
C LEU A 188 1.66 15.81 12.09
N PRO A 189 1.27 16.21 10.87
CA PRO A 189 0.02 15.78 10.28
C PRO A 189 -0.04 14.26 10.17
N LEU A 190 -1.08 13.62 10.72
CA LEU A 190 -1.27 12.17 10.67
C LEU A 190 -2.34 11.80 9.65
N ARG A 191 -2.11 10.74 8.90
CA ARG A 191 -3.05 10.13 7.95
C ARG A 191 -3.05 8.61 8.13
N PHE A 192 -4.23 8.01 8.13
CA PHE A 192 -4.40 6.58 8.38
C PHE A 192 -5.10 5.90 7.20
N ASP A 193 -4.64 4.72 6.82
CA ASP A 193 -5.38 3.80 5.95
C ASP A 193 -5.07 2.34 6.32
N ASN A 194 -5.87 1.40 5.80
CA ASN A 194 -5.62 -0.02 5.97
C ASN A 194 -4.31 -0.44 5.28
N GLY A 195 -3.52 -1.33 5.89
CA GLY A 195 -2.22 -1.76 5.38
C GLY A 195 -2.28 -2.38 3.99
N ALA A 196 -3.33 -3.15 3.65
CA ALA A 196 -3.48 -3.68 2.30
C ALA A 196 -3.81 -2.58 1.28
N LYS A 197 -4.55 -1.53 1.69
CA LYS A 197 -4.83 -0.38 0.82
C LYS A 197 -3.60 0.49 0.61
N THR A 198 -2.79 0.71 1.65
CA THR A 198 -1.51 1.42 1.50
C THR A 198 -0.57 0.66 0.57
N MET A 199 -0.44 -0.67 0.73
CA MET A 199 0.32 -1.49 -0.23
C MET A 199 -0.25 -1.38 -1.65
N GLY A 200 -1.58 -1.43 -1.79
CA GLY A 200 -2.24 -1.25 -3.08
C GLY A 200 -1.91 0.08 -3.74
N ARG A 201 -1.83 1.15 -2.95
CA ARG A 201 -1.44 2.49 -3.43
C ARG A 201 0.02 2.51 -3.88
N ALA A 202 0.92 1.90 -3.11
CA ALA A 202 2.33 1.80 -3.50
C ALA A 202 2.50 1.05 -4.83
N GLU A 203 1.88 -0.11 -4.98
CA GLU A 203 1.93 -0.91 -6.21
C GLU A 203 1.29 -0.18 -7.41
N LEU A 204 0.24 0.59 -7.19
CA LEU A 204 -0.41 1.39 -8.23
C LEU A 204 0.48 2.55 -8.71
N TRP A 205 1.19 3.22 -7.81
CA TRP A 205 1.99 4.40 -8.15
C TRP A 205 3.39 4.03 -8.62
N PHE A 206 4.03 3.04 -8.00
CA PHE A 206 5.47 2.78 -8.17
C PHE A 206 5.80 1.34 -8.58
N GLY A 207 4.86 0.40 -8.42
CA GLY A 207 5.09 -1.02 -8.61
C GLY A 207 4.44 -1.62 -9.86
N THR A 208 4.17 -2.91 -9.77
CA THR A 208 3.59 -3.73 -10.84
C THR A 208 2.18 -3.30 -11.24
N GLY A 209 1.47 -2.59 -10.37
CA GLY A 209 0.14 -2.02 -10.64
C GLY A 209 0.14 -0.76 -11.51
N ARG A 210 1.31 -0.17 -11.78
CA ARG A 210 1.41 1.10 -12.51
C ARG A 210 0.78 1.01 -13.90
N GLY A 211 -0.10 1.97 -14.18
CA GLY A 211 -0.83 2.06 -15.46
C GLY A 211 -2.07 1.18 -15.56
N ALA A 212 -2.33 0.26 -14.61
CA ALA A 212 -3.57 -0.49 -14.59
C ALA A 212 -4.73 0.41 -14.10
N ARG A 213 -5.87 0.29 -14.78
CA ARG A 213 -7.10 0.96 -14.34
C ARG A 213 -7.93 0.07 -13.42
N ASN A 214 -7.85 -1.24 -13.61
CA ASN A 214 -8.56 -2.21 -12.80
C ASN A 214 -7.58 -3.30 -12.36
N ALA A 215 -7.28 -3.38 -11.08
CA ALA A 215 -6.34 -4.33 -10.51
C ALA A 215 -6.77 -4.74 -9.10
N VAL A 216 -6.30 -5.89 -8.67
CA VAL A 216 -6.40 -6.29 -7.26
C VAL A 216 -5.00 -6.58 -6.74
N ILE A 217 -4.64 -5.94 -5.64
CA ILE A 217 -3.39 -6.17 -4.94
C ILE A 217 -3.72 -6.97 -3.67
N VAL A 218 -3.15 -8.17 -3.56
CA VAL A 218 -3.36 -9.09 -2.45
C VAL A 218 -2.15 -9.04 -1.53
N LEU A 219 -2.37 -8.63 -0.30
CA LEU A 219 -1.37 -8.66 0.76
C LEU A 219 -1.49 -9.99 1.52
N ILE A 220 -0.40 -10.76 1.55
CA ILE A 220 -0.27 -11.94 2.39
C ILE A 220 0.90 -11.73 3.34
N GLY A 221 0.60 -11.70 4.61
CA GLY A 221 1.52 -11.68 5.75
C GLY A 221 1.12 -12.75 6.74
N SER A 222 1.12 -12.45 8.03
CA SER A 222 0.49 -13.32 9.06
C SER A 222 -0.99 -13.52 8.77
N GLY A 223 -1.68 -12.45 8.32
CA GLY A 223 -3.03 -12.47 7.80
C GLY A 223 -3.10 -12.22 6.30
N VAL A 224 -4.32 -11.97 5.79
CA VAL A 224 -4.61 -11.75 4.37
C VAL A 224 -5.52 -10.54 4.18
N GLY A 225 -5.09 -9.62 3.35
CA GLY A 225 -5.89 -8.46 2.93
C GLY A 225 -5.85 -8.24 1.43
N ALA A 226 -6.64 -7.33 0.92
CA ALA A 226 -6.55 -6.89 -0.46
C ALA A 226 -6.87 -5.41 -0.64
N SER A 227 -6.46 -4.87 -1.78
CA SER A 227 -6.87 -3.57 -2.28
C SER A 227 -7.41 -3.73 -3.68
N VAL A 228 -8.61 -3.23 -3.93
CA VAL A 228 -9.24 -3.23 -5.25
C VAL A 228 -9.06 -1.86 -5.89
N ILE A 229 -8.49 -1.84 -7.09
CA ILE A 229 -8.36 -0.66 -7.93
C ILE A 229 -9.48 -0.72 -8.97
N SER A 230 -10.28 0.32 -9.04
CA SER A 230 -11.35 0.47 -10.03
C SER A 230 -11.28 1.85 -10.69
N GLY A 231 -11.18 1.88 -12.01
CA GLY A 231 -11.04 3.12 -12.75
C GLY A 231 -9.76 3.90 -12.48
N GLY A 232 -8.72 3.27 -11.93
CA GLY A 232 -7.43 3.89 -11.57
C GLY A 232 -7.37 4.43 -10.15
N ALA A 233 -8.41 4.19 -9.32
CA ALA A 233 -8.47 4.61 -7.93
C ALA A 233 -8.75 3.43 -6.99
N ILE A 234 -8.31 3.52 -5.75
CA ILE A 234 -8.62 2.52 -4.72
C ILE A 234 -10.11 2.58 -4.38
N TYR A 235 -10.77 1.44 -4.50
CA TYR A 235 -12.19 1.30 -4.12
C TYR A 235 -12.32 1.23 -2.60
N GLN A 236 -12.96 2.24 -2.02
CA GLN A 236 -13.10 2.37 -0.57
C GLN A 236 -14.31 1.61 0.00
N GLY A 237 -15.39 1.43 -0.77
CA GLY A 237 -16.67 0.97 -0.25
C GLY A 237 -17.39 2.05 0.56
N ALA A 238 -18.47 1.66 1.22
CA ALA A 238 -19.34 2.59 1.94
C ALA A 238 -18.71 3.19 3.21
N THR A 239 -17.85 2.41 3.90
CA THR A 239 -17.25 2.76 5.19
C THR A 239 -15.73 2.72 5.16
N SER A 240 -15.11 2.86 3.99
CA SER A 240 -13.67 2.68 3.78
C SER A 240 -13.14 1.28 4.16
N SER A 241 -14.00 0.24 4.16
CA SER A 241 -13.68 -1.12 4.59
C SER A 241 -13.86 -2.15 3.47
N ALA A 242 -13.85 -1.72 2.20
CA ALA A 242 -13.95 -2.66 1.09
C ALA A 242 -12.70 -3.54 0.97
N ALA A 243 -12.89 -4.73 0.38
CA ALA A 243 -11.83 -5.69 0.05
C ALA A 243 -11.26 -6.50 1.23
N GLU A 244 -12.10 -6.85 2.20
CA GLU A 244 -11.76 -7.80 3.28
C GLU A 244 -11.64 -9.24 2.74
N PHE A 245 -10.71 -9.43 1.80
CA PHE A 245 -10.52 -10.65 1.03
C PHE A 245 -10.14 -11.85 1.87
N GLY A 246 -9.36 -11.65 2.92
CA GLY A 246 -8.98 -12.71 3.86
C GLY A 246 -10.17 -13.36 4.54
N HIS A 247 -11.30 -12.65 4.65
CA HIS A 247 -12.50 -13.11 5.33
C HIS A 247 -13.61 -13.64 4.41
N VAL A 248 -13.32 -13.76 3.10
CA VAL A 248 -14.21 -14.47 2.16
C VAL A 248 -14.17 -15.96 2.48
N PRO A 249 -15.34 -16.62 2.70
CA PRO A 249 -15.38 -18.05 2.98
C PRO A 249 -15.01 -18.86 1.73
N VAL A 250 -13.98 -19.68 1.82
CA VAL A 250 -13.58 -20.65 0.77
C VAL A 250 -14.00 -22.07 1.11
N VAL A 251 -14.32 -22.34 2.37
CA VAL A 251 -14.88 -23.62 2.85
C VAL A 251 -16.00 -23.34 3.84
N VAL A 252 -17.24 -23.62 3.46
CA VAL A 252 -18.38 -23.46 4.37
C VAL A 252 -18.21 -24.36 5.60
N ASN A 253 -18.35 -23.77 6.79
CA ASN A 253 -18.09 -24.45 8.08
C ASN A 253 -16.67 -25.05 8.21
N GLY A 254 -15.68 -24.46 7.53
CA GLY A 254 -14.29 -24.90 7.56
C GLY A 254 -13.55 -24.49 8.83
N ARG A 255 -12.24 -24.22 8.70
CA ARG A 255 -11.37 -23.83 9.83
C ARG A 255 -11.86 -22.55 10.49
N LYS A 256 -11.74 -22.48 11.83
CA LYS A 256 -12.03 -21.24 12.56
C LYS A 256 -11.09 -20.12 12.13
N CYS A 257 -11.62 -18.95 11.92
CA CYS A 257 -10.88 -17.72 11.66
C CYS A 257 -10.86 -16.84 12.91
N ARG A 258 -9.78 -16.11 13.11
CA ARG A 258 -9.65 -15.16 14.23
C ARG A 258 -10.70 -14.03 14.20
N CYS A 259 -11.37 -13.80 13.07
CA CYS A 259 -12.48 -12.85 13.00
C CYS A 259 -13.78 -13.36 13.66
N GLY A 260 -13.76 -14.57 14.21
CA GLY A 260 -14.94 -15.21 14.82
C GLY A 260 -15.76 -16.07 13.87
N SER A 261 -15.54 -15.99 12.54
CA SER A 261 -16.21 -16.81 11.53
C SER A 261 -15.45 -18.11 11.26
N ALA A 262 -15.95 -18.95 10.34
CA ALA A 262 -15.31 -20.19 9.92
C ALA A 262 -15.20 -20.25 8.39
N GLY A 263 -14.13 -20.89 7.90
CA GLY A 263 -13.90 -21.12 6.48
C GLY A 263 -13.30 -19.96 5.70
N CYS A 264 -12.93 -18.87 6.36
CA CYS A 264 -12.28 -17.71 5.73
C CYS A 264 -10.97 -18.09 5.03
N LEU A 265 -10.67 -17.49 3.89
CA LEU A 265 -9.43 -17.72 3.14
C LEU A 265 -8.17 -17.56 4.02
N GLU A 266 -8.14 -16.55 4.89
CA GLU A 266 -7.02 -16.30 5.80
C GLU A 266 -6.67 -17.51 6.67
N ALA A 267 -7.66 -18.29 7.12
CA ALA A 267 -7.45 -19.51 7.90
C ALA A 267 -6.80 -20.66 7.11
N TYR A 268 -6.52 -20.45 5.82
CA TYR A 268 -5.86 -21.40 4.93
C TYR A 268 -4.56 -20.87 4.33
N VAL A 269 -4.46 -19.57 4.05
CA VAL A 269 -3.33 -19.02 3.29
C VAL A 269 -2.55 -17.92 4.01
N GLY A 270 -3.00 -17.44 5.18
CA GLY A 270 -2.19 -16.59 6.04
C GLY A 270 -0.98 -17.36 6.59
N ALA A 271 0.17 -16.71 6.73
CA ALA A 271 1.41 -17.39 7.17
C ALA A 271 1.23 -18.10 8.52
N ALA A 272 0.52 -17.48 9.46
CA ALA A 272 0.21 -18.09 10.75
C ALA A 272 -0.57 -19.40 10.58
N ALA A 273 -1.57 -19.45 9.72
CA ALA A 273 -2.37 -20.64 9.47
C ALA A 273 -1.58 -21.73 8.69
N ILE A 274 -0.65 -21.33 7.82
CA ILE A 274 0.23 -22.25 7.11
C ILE A 274 1.18 -22.93 8.09
N LEU A 275 1.82 -22.16 8.98
CA LEU A 275 2.74 -22.66 9.99
C LEU A 275 2.03 -23.58 11.00
N GLU A 276 0.82 -23.26 11.43
CA GLU A 276 -0.01 -24.11 12.29
C GLU A 276 -0.27 -25.47 11.64
N ARG A 277 -0.62 -25.50 10.34
CA ARG A 277 -0.83 -26.76 9.60
C ARG A 277 0.43 -27.59 9.44
N TYR A 278 1.58 -26.96 9.42
CA TYR A 278 2.88 -27.64 9.41
C TYR A 278 3.30 -28.14 10.78
N GLY A 279 2.50 -27.86 11.83
CA GLY A 279 2.81 -28.29 13.21
C GLY A 279 3.81 -27.39 13.93
N ARG A 280 4.12 -26.21 13.41
CA ARG A 280 4.89 -25.20 14.13
C ARG A 280 3.96 -24.27 14.91
N PRO A 281 4.27 -23.93 16.18
CA PRO A 281 3.44 -23.01 16.95
C PRO A 281 3.41 -21.62 16.30
N MET A 282 2.28 -20.95 16.42
CA MET A 282 2.07 -19.59 15.91
C MET A 282 2.97 -18.54 16.59
N SER A 283 3.54 -18.85 17.74
CA SER A 283 4.49 -18.05 18.52
C SER A 283 5.95 -18.18 18.06
N ALA A 284 6.21 -18.72 16.87
CA ALA A 284 7.58 -18.70 16.33
C ALA A 284 8.06 -17.24 16.26
N ASP A 285 9.20 -16.97 16.92
CA ASP A 285 9.79 -15.64 17.07
C ASP A 285 10.04 -14.92 15.73
N ASP A 286 10.18 -15.71 14.64
CA ASP A 286 10.29 -15.22 13.28
C ASP A 286 9.46 -16.07 12.31
N GLN A 287 8.22 -15.62 12.03
CA GLN A 287 7.33 -16.29 11.08
C GLN A 287 7.87 -16.27 9.64
N GLU A 288 8.62 -15.22 9.27
CA GLU A 288 9.18 -15.10 7.93
C GLU A 288 10.25 -16.18 7.71
N LEU A 289 11.15 -16.34 8.68
CA LEU A 289 12.14 -17.41 8.67
C LEU A 289 11.48 -18.79 8.69
N ALA A 290 10.51 -19.02 9.59
CA ALA A 290 9.82 -20.29 9.70
C ALA A 290 9.08 -20.69 8.41
N LEU A 291 8.47 -19.72 7.71
CA LEU A 291 7.83 -19.96 6.42
C LEU A 291 8.85 -20.24 5.32
N ALA A 292 10.00 -19.55 5.32
CA ALA A 292 11.07 -19.81 4.37
C ALA A 292 11.66 -21.22 4.57
N GLU A 293 11.84 -21.67 5.81
CA GLU A 293 12.29 -23.05 6.13
C GLU A 293 11.26 -24.10 5.67
N LEU A 294 9.94 -23.84 5.88
CA LEU A 294 8.88 -24.73 5.39
C LEU A 294 8.92 -24.85 3.86
N ILE A 295 9.07 -23.73 3.16
CA ILE A 295 9.18 -23.71 1.69
C ILE A 295 10.44 -24.48 1.24
N GLY A 296 11.57 -24.29 1.90
CA GLY A 296 12.82 -25.02 1.61
C GLY A 296 12.72 -26.52 1.87
N ALA A 297 11.90 -26.95 2.83
CA ALA A 297 11.69 -28.37 3.14
C ALA A 297 10.75 -29.10 2.17
N ALA A 298 10.09 -28.39 1.24
CA ALA A 298 9.06 -28.98 0.39
C ALA A 298 9.55 -30.15 -0.48
N ASP A 299 10.81 -30.15 -0.90
CA ASP A 299 11.36 -31.20 -1.77
C ASP A 299 11.77 -32.47 -0.98
N THR A 300 11.84 -32.38 0.36
CA THR A 300 12.28 -33.49 1.24
C THR A 300 11.22 -33.92 2.26
N SER A 301 10.23 -33.08 2.54
CA SER A 301 9.16 -33.35 3.51
C SER A 301 7.80 -33.46 2.81
N PRO A 302 7.18 -34.68 2.78
CA PRO A 302 5.83 -34.85 2.23
C PRO A 302 4.79 -33.95 2.91
N LEU A 303 4.93 -33.67 4.22
CA LEU A 303 4.04 -32.78 4.94
C LEU A 303 4.19 -31.33 4.47
N ALA A 304 5.43 -30.84 4.30
CA ALA A 304 5.67 -29.49 3.79
C ALA A 304 5.10 -29.33 2.37
N ALA A 305 5.35 -30.32 1.50
CA ALA A 305 4.81 -30.33 0.14
C ALA A 305 3.27 -30.28 0.14
N ALA A 306 2.61 -31.10 0.97
CA ALA A 306 1.14 -31.14 1.08
C ALA A 306 0.56 -29.82 1.58
N VAL A 307 1.16 -29.20 2.60
CA VAL A 307 0.73 -27.90 3.14
C VAL A 307 0.86 -26.81 2.09
N LEU A 308 1.95 -26.78 1.34
CA LEU A 308 2.16 -25.77 0.28
C LEU A 308 1.21 -25.99 -0.90
N GLN A 309 0.98 -27.23 -1.31
CA GLN A 309 0.02 -27.55 -2.39
C GLN A 309 -1.39 -27.12 -2.01
N GLU A 310 -1.83 -27.42 -0.78
CA GLU A 310 -3.13 -26.99 -0.26
C GLU A 310 -3.21 -25.45 -0.22
N THR A 311 -2.14 -24.77 0.21
CA THR A 311 -2.05 -23.31 0.22
C THR A 311 -2.20 -22.73 -1.19
N ALA A 312 -1.49 -23.27 -2.19
CA ALA A 312 -1.61 -22.83 -3.58
C ALA A 312 -3.02 -23.02 -4.12
N HIS A 313 -3.67 -24.14 -3.76
CA HIS A 313 -5.05 -24.43 -4.17
C HIS A 313 -6.04 -23.41 -3.61
N TYR A 314 -6.04 -23.15 -2.30
CA TYR A 314 -6.97 -22.17 -1.69
C TYR A 314 -6.69 -20.75 -2.13
N LEU A 315 -5.42 -20.36 -2.24
CA LEU A 315 -5.05 -19.02 -2.71
C LEU A 315 -5.51 -18.83 -4.16
N GLY A 316 -5.28 -19.83 -5.02
CA GLY A 316 -5.76 -19.80 -6.40
C GLY A 316 -7.27 -19.72 -6.51
N ALA A 317 -8.02 -20.50 -5.71
CA ALA A 317 -9.48 -20.43 -5.67
C ALA A 317 -9.98 -19.03 -5.24
N GLY A 318 -9.35 -18.44 -4.21
CA GLY A 318 -9.62 -17.06 -3.80
C GLY A 318 -9.33 -16.06 -4.93
N ILE A 319 -8.20 -16.18 -5.63
CA ILE A 319 -7.87 -15.32 -6.77
C ILE A 319 -8.89 -15.50 -7.90
N GLY A 320 -9.34 -16.74 -8.17
CA GLY A 320 -10.41 -17.00 -9.13
C GLY A 320 -11.70 -16.26 -8.78
N THR A 321 -12.04 -16.16 -7.49
CA THR A 321 -13.17 -15.35 -7.01
C THR A 321 -12.96 -13.85 -7.32
N LEU A 322 -11.76 -13.31 -7.10
CA LEU A 322 -11.45 -11.92 -7.45
C LEU A 322 -11.55 -11.65 -8.95
N VAL A 323 -11.06 -12.59 -9.78
CA VAL A 323 -11.17 -12.51 -11.25
C VAL A 323 -12.64 -12.49 -11.67
N ASN A 324 -13.47 -13.35 -11.09
CA ASN A 324 -14.91 -13.43 -11.43
C ASN A 324 -15.70 -12.19 -10.98
N LEU A 325 -15.36 -11.59 -9.82
CA LEU A 325 -16.10 -10.46 -9.25
C LEU A 325 -15.67 -9.10 -9.82
N PHE A 326 -14.37 -8.92 -10.08
CA PHE A 326 -13.82 -7.59 -10.42
C PHE A 326 -13.30 -7.51 -11.86
N ASN A 327 -13.13 -8.66 -12.55
CA ASN A 327 -12.55 -8.70 -13.90
C ASN A 327 -11.32 -7.79 -14.05
N PRO A 328 -10.29 -7.98 -13.20
CA PRO A 328 -9.14 -7.08 -13.17
C PRO A 328 -8.18 -7.35 -14.33
N GLU A 329 -7.44 -6.34 -14.78
CA GLU A 329 -6.32 -6.49 -15.70
C GLU A 329 -5.17 -7.27 -15.04
N ARG A 330 -4.98 -7.03 -13.72
CA ARG A 330 -3.89 -7.61 -12.93
C ARG A 330 -4.35 -8.01 -11.54
N VAL A 331 -3.91 -9.19 -11.10
CA VAL A 331 -3.91 -9.60 -9.68
C VAL A 331 -2.46 -9.68 -9.23
N ILE A 332 -2.07 -8.91 -8.23
CA ILE A 332 -0.69 -8.75 -7.79
C ILE A 332 -0.58 -9.27 -6.36
N LEU A 333 0.26 -10.29 -6.17
CA LEU A 333 0.56 -10.85 -4.86
C LEU A 333 1.72 -10.10 -4.23
N GLY A 334 1.53 -9.59 -3.04
CA GLY A 334 2.53 -8.87 -2.26
C GLY A 334 2.46 -9.23 -0.78
N GLY A 335 3.15 -8.44 0.05
CA GLY A 335 3.41 -8.78 1.44
C GLY A 335 4.52 -9.83 1.56
N TRP A 336 5.16 -9.91 2.73
CA TRP A 336 6.33 -10.75 2.91
C TRP A 336 6.06 -12.24 2.66
N ALA A 337 4.92 -12.78 3.13
CA ALA A 337 4.54 -14.17 2.90
C ALA A 337 4.08 -14.40 1.45
N GLY A 338 3.35 -13.43 0.87
CA GLY A 338 2.90 -13.52 -0.52
C GLY A 338 4.06 -13.57 -1.52
N LEU A 339 5.14 -12.85 -1.27
CA LEU A 339 6.35 -12.89 -2.09
C LEU A 339 7.12 -14.20 -1.92
N LEU A 340 7.27 -14.71 -0.69
CA LEU A 340 7.91 -15.99 -0.43
C LEU A 340 7.13 -17.15 -1.08
N LEU A 341 5.83 -17.23 -0.84
CA LEU A 341 4.96 -18.24 -1.43
C LEU A 341 4.95 -18.15 -2.96
N GLY A 342 4.82 -16.93 -3.47
CA GLY A 342 4.73 -16.71 -4.90
C GLY A 342 6.02 -17.04 -5.66
N ALA A 343 7.19 -16.82 -5.05
CA ALA A 343 8.46 -17.22 -5.65
C ALA A 343 8.53 -18.74 -5.94
N ARG A 344 7.84 -19.57 -5.14
CA ARG A 344 7.84 -21.04 -5.27
C ARG A 344 6.58 -21.58 -5.95
N LEU A 345 5.40 -20.98 -5.69
CA LEU A 345 4.09 -21.58 -5.99
C LEU A 345 3.29 -20.82 -7.05
N LEU A 346 3.83 -19.77 -7.70
CA LEU A 346 3.07 -18.95 -8.63
C LEU A 346 2.45 -19.75 -9.80
N PRO A 347 3.12 -20.77 -10.37
CA PRO A 347 2.50 -21.60 -11.42
C PRO A 347 1.28 -22.36 -10.91
N GLU A 348 1.35 -22.98 -9.74
CA GLU A 348 0.27 -23.75 -9.11
C GLU A 348 -0.90 -22.84 -8.69
N ILE A 349 -0.59 -21.66 -8.15
CA ILE A 349 -1.58 -20.63 -7.81
C ILE A 349 -2.33 -20.18 -9.07
N ARG A 350 -1.62 -19.93 -10.17
CA ARG A 350 -2.23 -19.53 -11.45
C ARG A 350 -3.12 -20.64 -12.02
N GLU A 351 -2.67 -21.88 -11.95
CA GLU A 351 -3.44 -23.02 -12.45
C GLU A 351 -4.71 -23.21 -11.62
N SER A 352 -4.62 -23.13 -10.28
CA SER A 352 -5.79 -23.17 -9.42
C SER A 352 -6.74 -21.99 -9.69
N ALA A 353 -6.22 -20.76 -9.85
CA ALA A 353 -7.03 -19.59 -10.19
C ALA A 353 -7.75 -19.76 -11.54
N ARG A 354 -7.08 -20.33 -12.53
CA ARG A 354 -7.67 -20.67 -13.85
C ARG A 354 -8.81 -21.66 -13.73
N GLN A 355 -8.69 -22.67 -12.85
CA GLN A 355 -9.72 -23.69 -12.64
C GLN A 355 -10.97 -23.12 -11.92
N HIS A 356 -10.80 -22.08 -11.09
CA HIS A 356 -11.86 -21.50 -10.28
C HIS A 356 -12.42 -20.17 -10.83
N SER A 357 -12.06 -19.81 -12.06
CA SER A 357 -12.56 -18.62 -12.73
C SER A 357 -13.15 -18.93 -14.11
N LEU A 358 -14.00 -18.02 -14.60
CA LEU A 358 -14.50 -18.12 -15.96
C LEU A 358 -13.33 -17.97 -16.94
N ARG A 359 -13.19 -18.92 -17.85
CA ARG A 359 -12.07 -19.03 -18.79
C ARG A 359 -11.77 -17.72 -19.53
N HIS A 360 -12.81 -17.02 -19.96
CA HIS A 360 -12.65 -15.77 -20.70
C HIS A 360 -12.10 -14.64 -19.83
N LEU A 361 -12.56 -14.52 -18.59
CA LEU A 361 -12.09 -13.51 -17.64
C LEU A 361 -10.64 -13.77 -17.22
N PHE A 362 -10.30 -15.03 -16.93
CA PHE A 362 -8.93 -15.39 -16.58
C PHE A 362 -7.94 -15.12 -17.72
N ALA A 363 -8.36 -15.39 -18.97
CA ALA A 363 -7.50 -15.13 -20.16
C ALA A 363 -7.22 -13.62 -20.37
N ALA A 364 -8.08 -12.74 -19.84
CA ALA A 364 -7.90 -11.28 -19.90
C ALA A 364 -7.14 -10.71 -18.70
N SER A 365 -6.89 -11.54 -17.68
CA SER A 365 -6.22 -11.13 -16.44
C SER A 365 -4.80 -11.70 -16.37
N THR A 366 -3.90 -10.99 -15.70
CA THR A 366 -2.58 -11.50 -15.34
C THR A 366 -2.47 -11.64 -13.81
N VAL A 367 -1.88 -12.76 -13.36
CA VAL A 367 -1.57 -12.98 -11.94
C VAL A 367 -0.05 -12.95 -11.79
N GLY A 368 0.48 -12.09 -10.93
CA GLY A 368 1.92 -11.88 -10.76
C GLY A 368 2.31 -11.44 -9.37
N LEU A 369 3.61 -11.15 -9.19
CA LEU A 369 4.16 -10.68 -7.92
C LEU A 369 4.37 -9.17 -7.93
N GLY A 370 4.23 -8.55 -6.75
CA GLY A 370 4.63 -7.18 -6.51
C GLY A 370 6.15 -7.02 -6.55
N GLN A 371 6.61 -5.80 -6.83
CA GLN A 371 8.03 -5.48 -7.00
C GLN A 371 8.61 -4.67 -5.83
N LEU A 372 7.77 -4.09 -4.98
CA LEU A 372 8.19 -3.13 -3.96
C LEU A 372 8.70 -3.78 -2.66
N GLY A 373 8.65 -5.11 -2.60
CA GLY A 373 9.20 -5.86 -1.46
C GLY A 373 8.45 -5.61 -0.14
N PRO A 374 9.13 -5.85 0.99
CA PRO A 374 8.51 -5.78 2.32
C PRO A 374 8.23 -4.35 2.81
N SER A 375 8.77 -3.31 2.16
CA SER A 375 8.50 -1.90 2.48
C SER A 375 7.24 -1.35 1.81
N ALA A 376 6.54 -2.13 0.99
CA ALA A 376 5.41 -1.66 0.19
C ALA A 376 4.28 -1.01 1.02
N VAL A 377 4.03 -1.50 2.24
CA VAL A 377 3.00 -0.93 3.14
C VAL A 377 3.44 0.44 3.65
N ALA A 378 4.69 0.58 4.16
CA ALA A 378 5.21 1.84 4.65
C ALA A 378 5.35 2.88 3.53
N LEU A 379 5.89 2.47 2.36
CA LEU A 379 5.95 3.31 1.17
C LEU A 379 4.56 3.82 0.76
N GLY A 380 3.57 2.94 0.74
CA GLY A 380 2.19 3.30 0.43
C GLY A 380 1.54 4.19 1.49
N ALA A 381 1.85 3.96 2.76
CA ALA A 381 1.40 4.84 3.84
C ALA A 381 1.98 6.26 3.66
N ALA A 382 3.27 6.38 3.32
CA ALA A 382 3.91 7.66 3.05
C ALA A 382 3.26 8.43 1.88
N THR A 383 2.58 7.76 0.96
CA THR A 383 1.84 8.45 -0.12
C THR A 383 0.59 9.21 0.37
N LEU A 384 0.06 8.88 1.55
CA LEU A 384 -1.13 9.56 2.09
C LEU A 384 -0.90 11.07 2.34
N PRO A 385 0.17 11.50 3.03
CA PRO A 385 0.49 12.91 3.14
C PRO A 385 0.93 13.53 1.80
N VAL A 386 1.57 12.77 0.90
CA VAL A 386 1.90 13.25 -0.45
C VAL A 386 0.63 13.59 -1.23
N GLU A 387 -0.38 12.73 -1.25
CA GLU A 387 -1.67 13.00 -1.90
C GLU A 387 -2.31 14.28 -1.38
N SER A 388 -2.31 14.48 -0.05
CA SER A 388 -2.82 15.71 0.56
C SER A 388 -2.06 16.95 0.10
N PHE A 389 -0.73 16.85 0.01
CA PHE A 389 0.14 17.92 -0.49
C PHE A 389 -0.13 18.24 -1.96
N LEU A 390 -0.22 17.23 -2.83
CA LEU A 390 -0.48 17.42 -4.27
C LEU A 390 -1.87 18.04 -4.53
N ASP A 391 -2.87 17.70 -3.71
CA ASP A 391 -4.23 18.24 -3.80
C ASP A 391 -4.36 19.64 -3.15
N GLY A 392 -3.33 20.15 -2.48
CA GLY A 392 -3.36 21.43 -1.77
C GLY A 392 -4.32 21.45 -0.58
N LYS A 393 -4.36 20.34 0.18
CA LYS A 393 -5.23 20.14 1.36
C LYS A 393 -4.44 20.21 2.66
#